data_8d787a074800115b0625a599e37a7d4a
#
_entry.id   8d787a074800115b0625a599e37a7d4a
#
_cell.length_a   1.000
_cell.length_b   1.000
_cell.length_c   1.000
_cell.angle_alpha   90.00
_cell.angle_beta   90.00
_cell.angle_gamma   90.00
#
_symmetry.space_group_name_H-M   'P 1'
#
loop_
_entity.id
_entity.type
_entity.pdbx_description
1 polymer ?
#
loop_
_entity_poly.entity_id
_entity_poly.type
_entity_poly.pdbx_seq_one_letter_code
_entity_poly.pdbx_strand_id
1 'polypeptide(L)'
;MADHIYDLIIIGAGPAGYTAALRAAAMGMDAVLIEKKALGGSCVNTGCIPAKALLQATAVYRDMLKAFRFGIVAEKVSFDWRQMQIYKNESVESFRSMIQGMLEKAEVEMIHGDARLHADNVVRVTTSKGALTLKGKNVILATGSSPVIPDIPGIDL
;
A
#
# COMPACT_ATOMS: atom_id res chain seq x y z
N MET A 1 13.68 -29.65 1.58
CA MET A 1 14.11 -28.25 1.74
C MET A 1 14.43 -28.07 3.20
N ALA A 2 15.61 -27.53 3.56
CA ALA A 2 15.96 -27.31 4.96
C ALA A 2 14.88 -26.45 5.62
N ASP A 3 14.56 -26.75 6.89
CA ASP A 3 13.56 -26.02 7.68
C ASP A 3 14.05 -24.58 7.93
N HIS A 4 13.89 -23.71 6.92
CA HIS A 4 14.22 -22.30 7.05
C HIS A 4 13.26 -21.64 8.05
N ILE A 5 13.81 -20.98 9.06
CA ILE A 5 13.03 -20.29 10.10
C ILE A 5 13.36 -18.81 10.04
N TYR A 6 12.41 -18.00 9.60
CA TYR A 6 12.54 -16.55 9.60
C TYR A 6 12.58 -15.97 11.00
N ASP A 7 13.34 -14.92 11.23
CA ASP A 7 13.25 -14.16 12.48
C ASP A 7 11.89 -13.47 12.61
N LEU A 8 11.34 -13.03 11.46
CA LEU A 8 10.07 -12.32 11.42
C LEU A 8 9.28 -12.61 10.13
N ILE A 9 8.03 -13.05 10.30
CA ILE A 9 7.06 -13.13 9.21
C ILE A 9 6.05 -11.97 9.36
N ILE A 10 5.83 -11.21 8.29
CA ILE A 10 4.91 -10.07 8.30
C ILE A 10 3.78 -10.34 7.30
N ILE A 11 2.53 -10.32 7.78
CA ILE A 11 1.35 -10.57 6.95
C ILE A 11 0.63 -9.26 6.68
N GLY A 12 0.66 -8.82 5.42
CA GLY A 12 0.11 -7.57 4.93
C GLY A 12 1.17 -6.49 4.70
N ALA A 13 1.23 -5.93 3.49
CA ALA A 13 2.19 -4.92 3.07
C ALA A 13 1.59 -3.51 2.98
N GLY A 14 0.65 -3.18 3.87
CA GLY A 14 0.23 -1.82 4.15
C GLY A 14 1.29 -1.02 4.91
N PRO A 15 1.01 0.25 5.30
CA PRO A 15 1.98 1.09 6.01
C PRO A 15 2.62 0.45 7.23
N ALA A 16 1.87 -0.29 8.02
CA ALA A 16 2.40 -1.01 9.17
C ALA A 16 3.38 -2.13 8.75
N GLY A 17 2.98 -2.94 7.74
CA GLY A 17 3.75 -4.11 7.32
C GLY A 17 5.05 -3.76 6.62
N TYR A 18 5.01 -2.92 5.59
CA TYR A 18 6.25 -2.58 4.89
C TYR A 18 7.22 -1.77 5.78
N THR A 19 6.70 -0.94 6.68
CA THR A 19 7.57 -0.22 7.64
C THR A 19 8.22 -1.18 8.63
N ALA A 20 7.46 -2.17 9.12
CA ALA A 20 8.01 -3.22 10.00
C ALA A 20 9.09 -4.05 9.27
N ALA A 21 8.86 -4.41 8.00
CA ALA A 21 9.80 -5.15 7.18
C ALA A 21 11.11 -4.38 6.97
N LEU A 22 11.03 -3.11 6.59
CA LEU A 22 12.20 -2.24 6.43
C LEU A 22 12.96 -2.06 7.75
N ARG A 23 12.24 -1.96 8.87
CA ARG A 23 12.86 -1.86 10.18
C ARG A 23 13.56 -3.16 10.60
N ALA A 24 12.93 -4.31 10.36
CA ALA A 24 13.51 -5.62 10.61
C ALA A 24 14.81 -5.81 9.82
N ALA A 25 14.79 -5.52 8.53
CA ALA A 25 15.97 -5.57 7.67
C ALA A 25 17.11 -4.65 8.19
N ALA A 26 16.77 -3.42 8.60
CA ALA A 26 17.75 -2.50 9.19
C ALA A 26 18.33 -2.97 10.52
N MET A 27 17.69 -3.93 11.19
CA MET A 27 18.19 -4.60 12.40
C MET A 27 18.94 -5.91 12.10
N GLY A 28 19.14 -6.25 10.83
CA GLY A 28 19.78 -7.49 10.40
C GLY A 28 18.94 -8.74 10.61
N MET A 29 17.62 -8.60 10.75
CA MET A 29 16.70 -9.73 10.90
C MET A 29 16.39 -10.34 9.54
N ASP A 30 16.33 -11.66 9.49
CA ASP A 30 15.79 -12.39 8.35
C ASP A 30 14.27 -12.32 8.35
N ALA A 31 13.73 -11.47 7.48
CA ALA A 31 12.31 -11.12 7.45
C ALA A 31 11.68 -11.36 6.10
N VAL A 32 10.43 -11.89 6.11
CA VAL A 32 9.60 -12.06 4.92
C VAL A 32 8.30 -11.26 5.05
N LEU A 33 7.94 -10.56 3.98
CA LEU A 33 6.72 -9.77 3.86
C LEU A 33 5.75 -10.45 2.89
N ILE A 34 4.52 -10.70 3.32
CA ILE A 34 3.51 -11.39 2.52
C ILE A 34 2.36 -10.43 2.22
N GLU A 35 2.00 -10.29 0.94
CA GLU A 35 0.88 -9.44 0.52
C GLU A 35 0.02 -10.16 -0.52
N LYS A 36 -1.29 -10.10 -0.35
CA LYS A 36 -2.24 -10.77 -1.26
C LYS A 36 -2.78 -9.89 -2.37
N LYS A 37 -2.68 -8.57 -2.22
CA LYS A 37 -3.19 -7.59 -3.17
C LYS A 37 -2.04 -6.71 -3.68
N ALA A 38 -2.24 -5.40 -3.62
CA ALA A 38 -1.25 -4.43 -4.04
C ALA A 38 -0.43 -3.91 -2.85
N LEU A 39 0.87 -3.79 -3.04
CA LEU A 39 1.80 -3.18 -2.11
C LEU A 39 1.33 -1.77 -1.70
N GLY A 40 1.52 -1.42 -0.43
CA GLY A 40 1.14 -0.11 0.12
C GLY A 40 -0.21 -0.07 0.83
N GLY A 41 -1.02 -1.16 0.74
CA GLY A 41 -2.31 -1.28 1.42
C GLY A 41 -3.32 -0.19 1.06
N SER A 42 -4.32 0.02 1.92
CA SER A 42 -5.38 1.01 1.67
C SER A 42 -4.86 2.44 1.54
N CYS A 43 -3.87 2.83 2.32
CA CYS A 43 -3.34 4.20 2.29
C CYS A 43 -2.80 4.58 0.89
N VAL A 44 -1.99 3.73 0.28
CA VAL A 44 -1.42 4.01 -1.04
C VAL A 44 -2.45 3.83 -2.15
N ASN A 45 -3.26 2.78 -2.08
CA ASN A 45 -4.08 2.35 -3.21
C ASN A 45 -5.45 3.00 -3.29
N THR A 46 -6.11 3.26 -2.16
CA THR A 46 -7.51 3.71 -2.12
C THR A 46 -7.79 4.85 -1.16
N GLY A 47 -6.80 5.27 -0.35
CA GLY A 47 -6.98 6.26 0.72
C GLY A 47 -6.10 7.48 0.58
N CYS A 48 -5.01 7.52 1.35
CA CYS A 48 -4.19 8.73 1.56
C CYS A 48 -3.63 9.31 0.27
N ILE A 49 -3.01 8.49 -0.57
CA ILE A 49 -2.32 8.97 -1.78
C ILE A 49 -3.31 9.45 -2.84
N PRO A 50 -4.31 8.66 -3.27
CA PRO A 50 -5.29 9.14 -4.25
C PRO A 50 -6.06 10.37 -3.75
N ALA A 51 -6.44 10.43 -2.48
CA ALA A 51 -7.12 11.60 -1.91
C ALA A 51 -6.23 12.85 -1.96
N LYS A 52 -4.95 12.75 -1.56
CA LYS A 52 -4.01 13.87 -1.60
C LYS A 52 -3.70 14.33 -3.03
N ALA A 53 -3.60 13.43 -3.98
CA ALA A 53 -3.41 13.78 -5.39
C ALA A 53 -4.58 14.62 -5.92
N LEU A 54 -5.83 14.21 -5.66
CA LEU A 54 -7.01 14.97 -6.06
C LEU A 54 -7.12 16.30 -5.31
N LEU A 55 -6.83 16.33 -4.01
CA LEU A 55 -6.80 17.57 -3.24
C LEU A 55 -5.76 18.55 -3.77
N GLN A 56 -4.57 18.07 -4.16
CA GLN A 56 -3.53 18.90 -4.76
C GLN A 56 -4.00 19.47 -6.11
N ALA A 57 -4.58 18.66 -6.97
CA ALA A 57 -5.10 19.13 -8.26
C ALA A 57 -6.19 20.20 -8.09
N THR A 58 -7.11 20.00 -7.13
CA THR A 58 -8.16 21.00 -6.83
C THR A 58 -7.60 22.26 -6.15
N ALA A 59 -6.53 22.14 -5.36
CA ALA A 59 -5.85 23.29 -4.78
C ALA A 59 -5.22 24.17 -5.87
N VAL A 60 -4.51 23.56 -6.83
CA VAL A 60 -3.95 24.28 -7.99
C VAL A 60 -5.05 25.01 -8.77
N TYR A 61 -6.15 24.33 -9.08
CA TYR A 61 -7.29 24.96 -9.77
C TYR A 61 -7.84 26.17 -9.01
N ARG A 62 -8.07 26.02 -7.70
CA ARG A 62 -8.53 27.11 -6.82
C ARG A 62 -7.54 28.26 -6.77
N ASP A 63 -6.25 27.99 -6.72
CA ASP A 63 -5.21 29.02 -6.65
C ASP A 63 -5.13 29.79 -7.98
N MET A 64 -5.30 29.12 -9.12
CA MET A 64 -5.41 29.78 -10.44
C MET A 64 -6.61 30.71 -10.53
N LEU A 65 -7.78 30.34 -9.97
CA LEU A 65 -8.95 31.20 -9.92
C LEU A 65 -8.73 32.46 -9.06
N LYS A 66 -7.80 32.44 -8.13
CA LYS A 66 -7.47 33.55 -7.22
C LYS A 66 -6.17 34.27 -7.60
N ALA A 67 -5.53 33.88 -8.69
CA ALA A 67 -4.22 34.35 -9.10
C ALA A 67 -4.14 35.88 -9.30
N PHE A 68 -5.28 36.50 -9.68
CA PHE A 68 -5.39 37.96 -9.85
C PHE A 68 -5.01 38.75 -8.58
N ARG A 69 -5.20 38.18 -7.39
CA ARG A 69 -4.83 38.79 -6.10
C ARG A 69 -3.32 38.99 -5.96
N PHE A 70 -2.54 38.27 -6.73
CA PHE A 70 -1.08 38.33 -6.78
C PHE A 70 -0.55 39.04 -8.03
N GLY A 71 -1.44 39.69 -8.80
CA GLY A 71 -1.08 40.33 -10.06
C GLY A 71 -0.83 39.32 -11.22
N ILE A 72 -1.22 38.06 -11.05
CA ILE A 72 -1.08 37.04 -12.09
C ILE A 72 -2.38 36.98 -12.90
N VAL A 73 -2.26 37.09 -14.22
CA VAL A 73 -3.40 36.99 -15.13
C VAL A 73 -3.53 35.53 -15.59
N ALA A 74 -4.63 34.91 -15.26
CA ALA A 74 -5.01 33.57 -15.70
C ALA A 74 -6.39 33.64 -16.37
N GLU A 75 -6.41 33.47 -17.69
CA GLU A 75 -7.64 33.50 -18.48
C GLU A 75 -8.16 32.09 -18.73
N LYS A 76 -9.50 31.94 -18.72
CA LYS A 76 -10.22 30.69 -19.06
C LYS A 76 -9.71 29.46 -18.29
N VAL A 77 -9.55 29.59 -16.98
CA VAL A 77 -9.17 28.46 -16.11
C VAL A 77 -10.28 27.41 -16.13
N SER A 78 -9.94 26.20 -16.56
CA SER A 78 -10.83 25.04 -16.60
C SER A 78 -10.12 23.81 -16.05
N PHE A 79 -10.82 22.70 -15.88
CA PHE A 79 -10.23 21.44 -15.48
C PHE A 79 -10.67 20.31 -16.40
N ASP A 80 -9.81 19.33 -16.57
CA ASP A 80 -10.12 18.05 -17.21
C ASP A 80 -10.13 16.95 -16.14
N TRP A 81 -11.33 16.43 -15.85
CA TRP A 81 -11.51 15.38 -14.85
C TRP A 81 -10.75 14.10 -15.19
N ARG A 82 -10.72 13.74 -16.48
CA ARG A 82 -10.01 12.54 -16.93
C ARG A 82 -8.51 12.67 -16.65
N GLN A 83 -7.93 13.83 -16.96
CA GLN A 83 -6.52 14.10 -16.69
C GLN A 83 -6.22 14.11 -15.17
N MET A 84 -7.13 14.63 -14.35
CA MET A 84 -7.00 14.56 -12.88
C MET A 84 -6.98 13.11 -12.37
N GLN A 85 -7.80 12.22 -12.96
CA GLN A 85 -7.78 10.80 -12.61
C GLN A 85 -6.49 10.10 -13.05
N ILE A 86 -5.94 10.47 -14.21
CA ILE A 86 -4.63 9.98 -14.67
C ILE A 86 -3.54 10.40 -13.68
N TYR A 87 -3.45 11.67 -13.34
CA TYR A 87 -2.51 12.19 -12.34
C TYR A 87 -2.60 11.46 -10.98
N LYS A 88 -3.82 11.22 -10.51
CA LYS A 88 -4.07 10.45 -9.29
C LYS A 88 -3.51 9.02 -9.41
N ASN A 89 -3.75 8.33 -10.52
CA ASN A 89 -3.26 6.96 -10.73
C ASN A 89 -1.74 6.91 -10.85
N GLU A 90 -1.12 7.84 -11.54
CA GLU A 90 0.33 7.99 -11.63
C GLU A 90 0.97 8.23 -10.26
N SER A 91 0.33 9.05 -9.42
CA SER A 91 0.77 9.28 -8.05
C SER A 91 0.76 7.99 -7.22
N VAL A 92 -0.30 7.19 -7.33
CA VAL A 92 -0.40 5.88 -6.64
C VAL A 92 0.71 4.94 -7.10
N GLU A 93 0.94 4.85 -8.42
CA GLU A 93 1.95 3.95 -8.98
C GLU A 93 3.37 4.38 -8.59
N SER A 94 3.64 5.68 -8.59
CA SER A 94 4.92 6.24 -8.12
C SER A 94 5.21 5.85 -6.66
N PHE A 95 4.21 5.92 -5.79
CA PHE A 95 4.37 5.50 -4.40
C PHE A 95 4.59 3.99 -4.24
N ARG A 96 3.87 3.16 -5.01
CA ARG A 96 4.12 1.70 -5.02
C ARG A 96 5.54 1.38 -5.42
N SER A 97 6.00 1.96 -6.53
CA SER A 97 7.36 1.75 -7.06
C SER A 97 8.42 2.21 -6.06
N MET A 98 8.18 3.33 -5.36
CA MET A 98 9.08 3.81 -4.31
C MET A 98 9.18 2.81 -3.15
N ILE A 99 8.05 2.29 -2.66
CA ILE A 99 8.05 1.30 -1.55
C ILE A 99 8.72 0.02 -2.00
N GLN A 100 8.43 -0.45 -3.21
CA GLN A 100 9.05 -1.64 -3.78
C GLN A 100 10.56 -1.48 -3.84
N GLY A 101 11.05 -0.37 -4.39
CA GLY A 101 12.50 -0.09 -4.46
C GLY A 101 13.17 0.00 -3.09
N MET A 102 12.46 0.51 -2.06
CA MET A 102 12.98 0.49 -0.68
C MET A 102 13.11 -0.93 -0.13
N LEU A 103 12.12 -1.79 -0.36
CA LEU A 103 12.14 -3.19 0.11
C LEU A 103 13.21 -4.01 -0.63
N GLU A 104 13.34 -3.83 -1.94
CA GLU A 104 14.38 -4.46 -2.75
C GLU A 104 15.78 -4.04 -2.30
N LYS A 105 16.01 -2.75 -2.09
CA LYS A 105 17.30 -2.23 -1.59
C LYS A 105 17.63 -2.73 -0.18
N ALA A 106 16.63 -3.00 0.63
CA ALA A 106 16.78 -3.56 1.97
C ALA A 106 16.83 -5.10 1.96
N GLU A 107 16.81 -5.73 0.77
CA GLU A 107 16.84 -7.18 0.56
C GLU A 107 15.72 -7.93 1.32
N VAL A 108 14.57 -7.28 1.51
CA VAL A 108 13.39 -7.92 2.13
C VAL A 108 12.76 -8.90 1.14
N GLU A 109 12.65 -10.16 1.55
CA GLU A 109 11.92 -11.15 0.77
C GLU A 109 10.42 -10.80 0.72
N MET A 110 9.84 -10.74 -0.48
CA MET A 110 8.41 -10.53 -0.68
C MET A 110 7.74 -11.75 -1.31
N ILE A 111 6.64 -12.19 -0.70
CA ILE A 111 5.80 -13.26 -1.24
C ILE A 111 4.40 -12.70 -1.56
N HIS A 112 3.99 -12.84 -2.82
CA HIS A 112 2.62 -12.52 -3.20
C HIS A 112 1.71 -13.72 -2.98
N GLY A 113 0.77 -13.61 -2.02
CA GLY A 113 -0.14 -14.70 -1.66
C GLY A 113 -1.06 -14.38 -0.50
N ASP A 114 -2.08 -15.21 -0.32
CA ASP A 114 -3.00 -15.16 0.83
C ASP A 114 -2.41 -15.98 1.99
N ALA A 115 -2.05 -15.31 3.07
CA ALA A 115 -1.41 -15.90 4.23
C ALA A 115 -2.41 -16.16 5.36
N ARG A 116 -2.26 -17.30 6.02
CA ARG A 116 -3.01 -17.69 7.22
C ARG A 116 -2.07 -18.15 8.31
N LEU A 117 -2.19 -17.54 9.48
CA LEU A 117 -1.46 -17.96 10.67
C LEU A 117 -2.07 -19.24 11.25
N HIS A 118 -1.24 -20.19 11.56
CA HIS A 118 -1.55 -21.41 12.34
C HIS A 118 -0.81 -21.39 13.68
N ALA A 119 -0.94 -22.47 14.46
CA ALA A 119 -0.22 -22.63 15.72
C ALA A 119 1.31 -22.58 15.51
N ASP A 120 2.03 -22.28 16.57
CA ASP A 120 3.51 -22.33 16.63
C ASP A 120 4.22 -21.42 15.60
N ASN A 121 3.64 -20.25 15.29
CA ASN A 121 4.16 -19.29 14.32
C ASN A 121 4.38 -19.88 12.91
N VAL A 122 3.58 -20.86 12.55
CA VAL A 122 3.52 -21.42 11.21
C VAL A 122 2.55 -20.62 10.37
N VAL A 123 2.99 -20.12 9.22
CA VAL A 123 2.17 -19.39 8.28
C VAL A 123 2.04 -20.18 6.98
N ARG A 124 0.80 -20.47 6.60
CA ARG A 124 0.51 -21.10 5.31
C ARG A 124 0.13 -20.01 4.31
N VAL A 125 0.83 -20.00 3.16
CA VAL A 125 0.64 -18.99 2.11
C VAL A 125 0.15 -19.69 0.84
N THR A 126 -0.99 -19.26 0.33
CA THR A 126 -1.51 -19.71 -0.97
C THR A 126 -1.08 -18.71 -2.04
N THR A 127 -0.28 -19.16 -2.97
CA THR A 127 0.22 -18.37 -4.12
C THR A 127 -0.36 -18.90 -5.44
N SER A 128 -0.15 -18.17 -6.53
CA SER A 128 -0.52 -18.62 -7.88
C SER A 128 0.26 -19.88 -8.33
N LYS A 129 1.40 -20.18 -7.67
CA LYS A 129 2.27 -21.33 -7.99
C LYS A 129 2.05 -22.52 -7.03
N GLY A 130 1.13 -22.40 -6.07
CA GLY A 130 0.84 -23.44 -5.08
C GLY A 130 0.92 -22.93 -3.65
N ALA A 131 0.81 -23.84 -2.68
CA ALA A 131 0.87 -23.51 -1.27
C ALA A 131 2.31 -23.64 -0.73
N LEU A 132 2.69 -22.66 0.10
CA LEU A 132 3.95 -22.65 0.85
C LEU A 132 3.63 -22.73 2.34
N THR A 133 4.54 -23.30 3.11
CA THR A 133 4.49 -23.27 4.58
C THR A 133 5.77 -22.62 5.08
N LEU A 134 5.61 -21.54 5.82
CA LEU A 134 6.71 -20.76 6.39
C LEU A 134 6.68 -20.92 7.90
N LYS A 135 7.85 -20.95 8.54
CA LYS A 135 7.99 -20.96 9.98
C LYS A 135 8.80 -19.74 10.42
N GLY A 136 8.33 -19.04 11.43
CA GLY A 136 9.02 -17.87 11.97
C GLY A 136 9.19 -17.95 13.49
N LYS A 137 10.17 -17.23 14.00
CA LYS A 137 10.31 -17.00 15.45
C LYS A 137 9.20 -16.07 15.94
N ASN A 138 8.84 -15.07 15.12
CA ASN A 138 7.82 -14.08 15.40
C ASN A 138 6.93 -13.84 14.17
N VAL A 139 5.68 -13.44 14.40
CA VAL A 139 4.74 -13.08 13.33
C VAL A 139 4.08 -11.74 13.66
N ILE A 140 4.07 -10.82 12.70
CA ILE A 140 3.29 -9.58 12.76
C ILE A 140 2.09 -9.70 11.84
N LEU A 141 0.89 -9.49 12.41
CA LEU A 141 -0.36 -9.35 11.65
C LEU A 141 -0.60 -7.88 11.33
N ALA A 142 -0.37 -7.50 10.07
CA ALA A 142 -0.57 -6.15 9.55
C ALA A 142 -1.65 -6.14 8.43
N THR A 143 -2.66 -6.98 8.57
CA THR A 143 -3.66 -7.31 7.53
C THR A 143 -4.63 -6.17 7.22
N GLY A 144 -4.64 -5.11 8.03
CA GLY A 144 -5.53 -3.96 7.86
C GLY A 144 -6.99 -4.29 8.18
N SER A 145 -7.89 -3.52 7.57
CA SER A 145 -9.33 -3.64 7.75
C SER A 145 -10.07 -3.41 6.43
N SER A 146 -11.32 -3.80 6.38
CA SER A 146 -12.24 -3.50 5.29
C SER A 146 -13.42 -2.69 5.81
N PRO A 147 -13.99 -1.77 5.02
CA PRO A 147 -15.23 -1.07 5.39
C PRO A 147 -16.36 -2.06 5.64
N VAL A 148 -17.14 -1.80 6.65
CA VAL A 148 -18.42 -2.49 6.85
C VAL A 148 -19.50 -1.70 6.10
N ILE A 149 -20.20 -2.36 5.21
CA ILE A 149 -21.35 -1.79 4.52
C ILE A 149 -22.58 -2.13 5.38
N PRO A 150 -23.24 -1.14 6.01
CA PRO A 150 -24.44 -1.40 6.79
C PRO A 150 -25.60 -1.85 5.89
N ASP A 151 -26.51 -2.64 6.46
CA ASP A 151 -27.73 -3.06 5.75
C ASP A 151 -28.76 -1.92 5.77
N ILE A 152 -28.60 -1.01 4.80
CA ILE A 152 -29.48 0.17 4.62
C ILE A 152 -30.07 0.07 3.21
N PRO A 153 -31.40 0.19 3.04
CA PRO A 153 -32.03 0.17 1.73
C PRO A 153 -31.44 1.23 0.79
N GLY A 154 -31.00 0.82 -0.39
CA GLY A 154 -30.45 1.71 -1.42
C GLY A 154 -28.96 2.04 -1.28
N ILE A 155 -28.22 1.40 -0.39
CA ILE A 155 -26.76 1.63 -0.24
C ILE A 155 -25.94 1.09 -1.42
N ASP A 156 -26.54 0.25 -2.23
CA ASP A 156 -25.98 -0.40 -3.43
C ASP A 156 -26.39 0.28 -4.75
N LEU A 157 -27.08 1.43 -4.68
CA LEU A 157 -27.53 2.19 -5.83
C LEU A 157 -26.44 3.11 -6.42
#